data_ef8e2c54a9be27dcffce815d925c71f8
#
_entry.id   ef8e2c54a9be27dcffce815d925c71f8
#
_cell.length_a   1.000
_cell.length_b   1.000
_cell.length_c   1.000
_cell.angle_alpha   90.00
_cell.angle_beta   90.00
_cell.angle_gamma   90.00
#
_symmetry.space_group_name_H-M   'P 1'
#
loop_
_entity.id
_entity.type
_entity.pdbx_description
1 polymer ?
#
loop_
_entity_poly.entity_id
_entity_poly.type
_entity_poly.pdbx_seq_one_letter_code
_entity_poly.pdbx_strand_id
1 'polypeptide(L)'
;MDGQNSEAEPGGDGPRAVDTTERETGPRADDSKVPASRRAAAVTAVVLFVLLVVVIVVTTPWHPLPGARSAPDPALDFTPGQIARSRAFNAALNPPAYTGLVAGLLAVLVLGLTPLGARLLGPVTRPLRFWPLRLAGAAVVLAVLTRLVGLPFDMWSETVLRRYGLSTEHWGAWFSDQATSLGVTLVIWIVVLLGLHLLVRRFPRRWWAGAAAGGFVLVAAASFGYPVVVEPLFNSFHSMPAGPLRAELLAMARRDGVPVDDVLVADASKRTTELNAYVSGFGSTRRIVVYDTLLTSEPPRQVELVVAHELGHAKRGDVLHGTLVGALGAAAGICVLYLAMSSPRLLRRAGAESAADPRSVALLLAAVTVLLQVAGPVENIVSRRIEARADMHALDLTRDPVTYAEMQRSLSVRNIDELSPSALDYALWNSHPSGPERIAMGRDWARLHHVAPPRPLAKEPRRDHG
;
A
#
# COMPACT_ATOMS: atom_id res chain seq x y z
N MET A 1 -36.87 -30.75 93.07
CA MET A 1 -36.67 -32.16 93.31
C MET A 1 -35.97 -32.71 92.12
N ASP A 2 -34.69 -32.77 92.21
CA ASP A 2 -33.84 -33.94 92.33
C ASP A 2 -33.86 -34.79 91.02
N GLY A 3 -32.85 -35.17 90.40
CA GLY A 3 -31.43 -35.29 90.72
C GLY A 3 -30.78 -35.96 89.53
N GLN A 4 -29.59 -35.55 89.31
CA GLN A 4 -28.30 -36.25 89.29
C GLN A 4 -28.09 -37.46 88.38
N ASN A 5 -27.04 -37.30 87.61
CA ASN A 5 -25.93 -38.25 87.37
C ASN A 5 -26.18 -39.42 86.42
N SER A 6 -25.33 -39.86 85.58
CA SER A 6 -23.86 -39.95 85.57
C SER A 6 -23.42 -40.74 84.31
N GLU A 7 -22.31 -40.37 83.71
CA GLU A 7 -21.24 -41.23 83.15
C GLU A 7 -21.57 -42.29 82.09
N ALA A 8 -20.93 -42.24 80.90
CA ALA A 8 -19.70 -42.92 80.50
C ALA A 8 -19.64 -43.10 78.97
N GLU A 9 -18.51 -42.72 78.44
CA GLU A 9 -17.97 -43.16 77.14
C GLU A 9 -17.77 -44.69 77.07
N PRO A 10 -17.47 -45.35 75.95
CA PRO A 10 -16.63 -44.87 74.84
C PRO A 10 -16.98 -45.51 73.45
N GLY A 11 -16.38 -44.93 72.45
CA GLY A 11 -15.72 -45.69 71.33
C GLY A 11 -16.52 -46.07 70.08
N GLY A 12 -16.19 -45.51 68.96
CA GLY A 12 -16.60 -46.00 67.64
C GLY A 12 -16.00 -45.21 66.53
N ASP A 13 -14.75 -45.56 66.16
CA ASP A 13 -14.08 -45.11 64.95
C ASP A 13 -14.87 -45.46 63.67
N GLY A 14 -15.26 -44.48 62.87
CA GLY A 14 -15.77 -44.63 61.50
C GLY A 14 -14.90 -43.80 60.53
N PRO A 15 -14.47 -44.34 59.42
CA PRO A 15 -13.48 -43.70 58.56
C PRO A 15 -14.03 -42.46 57.87
N ARG A 16 -13.31 -41.33 58.00
CA ARG A 16 -13.51 -40.12 57.22
C ARG A 16 -13.25 -40.42 55.75
N ALA A 17 -14.28 -40.29 54.92
CA ALA A 17 -14.15 -40.20 53.47
C ALA A 17 -13.29 -38.96 53.10
N VAL A 18 -12.12 -39.22 52.57
CA VAL A 18 -11.25 -38.19 51.95
C VAL A 18 -11.90 -37.90 50.60
N ASP A 19 -12.56 -36.74 50.50
CA ASP A 19 -12.99 -36.14 49.21
C ASP A 19 -11.78 -35.63 48.47
N THR A 20 -11.16 -36.48 47.67
CA THR A 20 -10.14 -36.13 46.69
C THR A 20 -10.81 -35.71 45.38
N THR A 21 -11.46 -34.55 45.37
CA THR A 21 -11.66 -33.84 44.09
C THR A 21 -10.29 -33.35 43.61
N GLU A 22 -9.55 -34.21 42.93
CA GLU A 22 -8.44 -33.80 42.05
C GLU A 22 -9.01 -32.85 41.00
N ARG A 23 -8.89 -31.56 41.23
CA ARG A 23 -8.97 -30.59 40.18
C ARG A 23 -7.82 -30.93 39.19
N GLU A 24 -8.17 -31.55 38.09
CA GLU A 24 -7.31 -31.59 36.91
C GLU A 24 -6.91 -30.16 36.56
N THR A 25 -5.78 -29.73 37.08
CA THR A 25 -5.07 -28.56 36.62
C THR A 25 -4.49 -28.94 35.28
N GLY A 26 -5.24 -28.63 34.20
CA GLY A 26 -4.70 -28.68 32.85
C GLY A 26 -3.33 -27.97 32.79
N PRO A 27 -2.43 -28.35 31.91
CA PRO A 27 -1.04 -27.93 31.93
C PRO A 27 -0.97 -26.40 32.00
N ARG A 28 -0.56 -25.86 33.16
CA ARG A 28 -0.23 -24.44 33.35
C ARG A 28 0.82 -24.11 32.31
N ALA A 29 0.48 -23.26 31.34
CA ALA A 29 1.42 -22.72 30.37
C ALA A 29 2.59 -22.11 31.16
N ASP A 30 3.77 -22.68 30.92
CA ASP A 30 5.02 -22.26 31.56
C ASP A 30 5.30 -20.77 31.27
N ASP A 31 4.93 -19.89 32.22
CA ASP A 31 5.03 -18.44 32.10
C ASP A 31 6.47 -17.94 31.94
N SER A 32 7.48 -18.81 32.28
CA SER A 32 8.90 -18.48 32.12
C SER A 32 9.35 -18.35 30.66
N LYS A 33 8.62 -18.97 29.70
CA LYS A 33 8.99 -18.98 28.28
C LYS A 33 8.42 -17.80 27.48
N VAL A 34 7.43 -17.09 27.99
CA VAL A 34 6.87 -15.90 27.34
C VAL A 34 7.90 -14.77 27.21
N PRO A 35 8.70 -14.44 28.24
CA PRO A 35 9.77 -13.45 28.12
C PRO A 35 10.80 -13.81 27.05
N ALA A 36 11.19 -15.09 26.93
CA ALA A 36 12.16 -15.55 25.93
C ALA A 36 11.64 -15.39 24.49
N SER A 37 10.38 -15.74 24.21
CA SER A 37 9.77 -15.57 22.88
C SER A 37 9.63 -14.09 22.51
N ARG A 38 9.29 -13.22 23.45
CA ARG A 38 9.24 -11.77 23.21
C ARG A 38 10.61 -11.18 22.92
N ARG A 39 11.65 -11.61 23.65
CA ARG A 39 13.04 -11.21 23.36
C ARG A 39 13.47 -11.66 21.97
N ALA A 40 13.18 -12.92 21.60
CA ALA A 40 13.48 -13.44 20.27
C ALA A 40 12.79 -12.62 19.17
N ALA A 41 11.50 -12.34 19.31
CA ALA A 41 10.77 -11.53 18.34
C ALA A 41 11.30 -10.09 18.26
N ALA A 42 11.66 -9.47 19.40
CA ALA A 42 12.24 -8.14 19.42
C ALA A 42 13.62 -8.09 18.74
N VAL A 43 14.50 -9.06 19.03
CA VAL A 43 15.81 -9.18 18.37
C VAL A 43 15.63 -9.38 16.87
N THR A 44 14.73 -10.30 16.47
CA THR A 44 14.43 -10.53 15.05
C THR A 44 13.88 -9.28 14.37
N ALA A 45 12.97 -8.54 15.02
CA ALA A 45 12.46 -7.27 14.49
C ALA A 45 13.60 -6.27 14.24
N VAL A 46 14.52 -6.12 15.20
CA VAL A 46 15.68 -5.22 15.06
C VAL A 46 16.59 -5.67 13.92
N VAL A 47 16.91 -6.97 13.86
CA VAL A 47 17.77 -7.52 12.79
C VAL A 47 17.14 -7.30 11.42
N LEU A 48 15.85 -7.63 11.26
CA LEU A 48 15.14 -7.43 9.99
C LEU A 48 15.03 -5.94 9.63
N PHE A 49 14.81 -5.07 10.61
CA PHE A 49 14.77 -3.62 10.38
C PHE A 49 16.15 -3.08 9.95
N VAL A 50 17.23 -3.49 10.62
CA VAL A 50 18.58 -3.10 10.21
C VAL A 50 18.89 -3.62 8.80
N LEU A 51 18.55 -4.87 8.50
CA LEU A 51 18.71 -5.43 7.16
C LEU A 51 17.90 -4.65 6.13
N LEU A 52 16.63 -4.30 6.43
CA LEU A 52 15.78 -3.48 5.58
C LEU A 52 16.42 -2.12 5.29
N VAL A 53 16.92 -1.43 6.32
CA VAL A 53 17.59 -0.14 6.16
C VAL A 53 18.85 -0.28 5.30
N VAL A 54 19.68 -1.30 5.56
CA VAL A 54 20.88 -1.56 4.76
C VAL A 54 20.52 -1.82 3.29
N VAL A 55 19.52 -2.67 3.03
CA VAL A 55 19.06 -2.95 1.67
C VAL A 55 18.59 -1.66 0.98
N ILE A 56 17.74 -0.86 1.64
CA ILE A 56 17.25 0.41 1.09
C ILE A 56 18.42 1.36 0.79
N VAL A 57 19.34 1.55 1.74
CA VAL A 57 20.48 2.49 1.58
C VAL A 57 21.39 2.06 0.44
N VAL A 58 21.67 0.76 0.31
CA VAL A 58 22.63 0.24 -0.70
C VAL A 58 22.02 0.16 -2.09
N THR A 59 20.72 -0.16 -2.19
CA THR A 59 20.10 -0.45 -3.50
C THR A 59 19.33 0.72 -4.10
N THR A 60 18.97 1.73 -3.30
CA THR A 60 18.29 2.93 -3.80
C THR A 60 19.25 3.80 -4.59
N PRO A 61 18.88 4.25 -5.79
CA PRO A 61 19.71 5.14 -6.61
C PRO A 61 19.64 6.58 -6.09
N TRP A 62 20.33 6.89 -4.98
CA TRP A 62 20.26 8.21 -4.32
C TRP A 62 20.64 9.38 -5.20
N HIS A 63 21.51 9.15 -6.19
CA HIS A 63 21.99 10.14 -7.17
C HIS A 63 21.76 9.60 -8.59
N PRO A 64 20.50 9.58 -9.09
CA PRO A 64 20.18 8.99 -10.39
C PRO A 64 20.87 9.72 -11.55
N LEU A 65 21.16 11.01 -11.39
CA LEU A 65 21.90 11.82 -12.36
C LEU A 65 23.02 12.61 -11.64
N PRO A 66 24.23 12.04 -11.48
CA PRO A 66 25.35 12.74 -10.89
C PRO A 66 25.72 13.99 -11.71
N GLY A 67 25.88 15.12 -11.05
CA GLY A 67 26.20 16.39 -11.73
C GLY A 67 24.98 17.21 -12.18
N ALA A 68 23.76 16.80 -11.81
CA ALA A 68 22.57 17.63 -11.96
C ALA A 68 22.70 18.93 -11.16
N ARG A 69 22.28 20.06 -11.77
CA ARG A 69 22.40 21.42 -11.20
C ARG A 69 21.18 22.28 -11.44
N SER A 70 20.30 21.91 -12.38
CA SER A 70 19.11 22.68 -12.73
C SER A 70 18.09 22.65 -11.59
N ALA A 71 17.73 23.83 -11.09
CA ALA A 71 16.64 23.95 -10.13
C ALA A 71 15.29 23.80 -10.86
N PRO A 72 14.32 23.08 -10.28
CA PRO A 72 12.99 23.03 -10.83
C PRO A 72 12.31 24.40 -10.70
N ASP A 73 11.76 24.90 -11.81
CA ASP A 73 10.99 26.13 -11.84
C ASP A 73 9.74 25.94 -12.71
N PRO A 74 8.55 25.84 -12.11
CA PRO A 74 7.31 25.72 -12.86
C PRO A 74 7.09 26.84 -13.87
N ALA A 75 7.56 28.07 -13.60
CA ALA A 75 7.35 29.20 -14.49
C ALA A 75 8.13 29.12 -15.81
N LEU A 76 9.15 28.28 -15.87
CA LEU A 76 9.88 28.02 -17.12
C LEU A 76 9.07 27.17 -18.11
N ASP A 77 8.23 26.26 -17.59
CA ASP A 77 7.64 25.21 -18.41
C ASP A 77 6.11 25.20 -18.44
N PHE A 78 5.48 25.88 -17.48
CA PHE A 78 4.02 25.94 -17.37
C PHE A 78 3.53 27.36 -17.43
N THR A 79 2.43 27.59 -18.13
CA THR A 79 1.79 28.92 -18.18
C THR A 79 1.24 29.30 -16.82
N PRO A 80 1.06 30.60 -16.53
CA PRO A 80 0.43 31.05 -15.30
C PRO A 80 -0.94 30.43 -15.05
N GLY A 81 -1.74 30.21 -16.12
CA GLY A 81 -3.04 29.55 -16.05
C GLY A 81 -2.94 28.07 -15.64
N GLN A 82 -1.95 27.34 -16.15
CA GLN A 82 -1.70 25.93 -15.78
C GLN A 82 -1.26 25.82 -14.31
N ILE A 83 -0.36 26.69 -13.87
CA ILE A 83 0.09 26.76 -12.47
C ILE A 83 -1.09 27.09 -11.54
N ALA A 84 -1.92 28.08 -11.92
CA ALA A 84 -3.09 28.44 -11.15
C ALA A 84 -4.12 27.28 -11.07
N ARG A 85 -4.34 26.57 -12.17
CA ARG A 85 -5.23 25.39 -12.23
C ARG A 85 -4.74 24.26 -11.33
N SER A 86 -3.42 23.92 -11.37
CA SER A 86 -2.78 22.92 -10.51
C SER A 86 -2.98 23.28 -9.03
N ARG A 87 -2.64 24.53 -8.65
CA ARG A 87 -2.82 25.01 -7.28
C ARG A 87 -4.29 24.96 -6.82
N ALA A 88 -5.23 25.40 -7.66
CA ALA A 88 -6.66 25.39 -7.33
C ALA A 88 -7.21 23.98 -7.16
N PHE A 89 -6.76 23.04 -8.00
CA PHE A 89 -7.13 21.63 -7.90
C PHE A 89 -6.62 21.02 -6.58
N ASN A 90 -5.32 21.16 -6.30
CA ASN A 90 -4.73 20.61 -5.09
C ASN A 90 -5.27 21.29 -3.81
N ALA A 91 -5.54 22.60 -3.84
CA ALA A 91 -6.23 23.30 -2.76
C ALA A 91 -7.66 22.77 -2.51
N ALA A 92 -8.32 22.23 -3.53
CA ALA A 92 -9.64 21.62 -3.39
C ALA A 92 -9.57 20.14 -2.97
N LEU A 93 -8.53 19.40 -3.41
CA LEU A 93 -8.36 17.97 -3.15
C LEU A 93 -7.71 17.68 -1.78
N ASN A 94 -6.79 18.53 -1.33
CA ASN A 94 -6.06 18.33 -0.08
C ASN A 94 -6.97 18.28 1.16
N PRO A 95 -7.99 19.15 1.35
CA PRO A 95 -8.87 19.07 2.51
C PRO A 95 -9.55 17.71 2.71
N PRO A 96 -10.24 17.10 1.74
CA PRO A 96 -10.80 15.76 1.91
C PRO A 96 -9.72 14.69 2.13
N ALA A 97 -8.56 14.77 1.45
CA ALA A 97 -7.48 13.82 1.61
C ALA A 97 -6.91 13.82 3.04
N TYR A 98 -6.55 15.01 3.56
CA TYR A 98 -5.99 15.12 4.92
C TYR A 98 -7.03 14.86 6.01
N THR A 99 -8.25 15.38 5.87
CA THR A 99 -9.29 15.14 6.88
C THR A 99 -9.74 13.69 6.89
N GLY A 100 -9.82 13.04 5.72
CA GLY A 100 -10.09 11.60 5.59
C GLY A 100 -9.01 10.74 6.23
N LEU A 101 -7.73 11.06 5.99
CA LEU A 101 -6.60 10.40 6.64
C LEU A 101 -6.68 10.50 8.16
N VAL A 102 -6.88 11.70 8.70
CA VAL A 102 -6.97 11.94 10.15
C VAL A 102 -8.20 11.25 10.74
N ALA A 103 -9.37 11.37 10.12
CA ALA A 103 -10.61 10.73 10.57
C ALA A 103 -10.49 9.20 10.55
N GLY A 104 -9.94 8.62 9.50
CA GLY A 104 -9.68 7.18 9.37
C GLY A 104 -8.71 6.68 10.44
N LEU A 105 -7.58 7.38 10.62
CA LEU A 105 -6.59 7.03 11.64
C LEU A 105 -7.18 7.12 13.06
N LEU A 106 -7.90 8.19 13.38
CA LEU A 106 -8.56 8.35 14.68
C LEU A 106 -9.60 7.25 14.92
N ALA A 107 -10.43 6.94 13.92
CA ALA A 107 -11.43 5.88 14.03
C ALA A 107 -10.78 4.53 14.33
N VAL A 108 -9.74 4.16 13.59
CA VAL A 108 -9.02 2.89 13.79
C VAL A 108 -8.31 2.85 15.14
N LEU A 109 -7.68 3.95 15.59
CA LEU A 109 -7.05 4.03 16.90
C LEU A 109 -8.07 3.95 18.05
N VAL A 110 -9.22 4.63 17.92
CA VAL A 110 -10.30 4.54 18.91
C VAL A 110 -10.86 3.12 18.98
N LEU A 111 -11.12 2.49 17.84
CA LEU A 111 -11.60 1.10 17.80
C LEU A 111 -10.59 0.12 18.39
N GLY A 112 -9.30 0.29 18.09
CA GLY A 112 -8.26 -0.67 18.47
C GLY A 112 -7.66 -0.45 19.88
N LEU A 113 -7.59 0.80 20.35
CA LEU A 113 -6.95 1.15 21.62
C LEU A 113 -7.92 1.47 22.76
N THR A 114 -9.23 1.32 22.52
CA THR A 114 -10.28 1.45 23.54
C THR A 114 -11.19 0.23 23.53
N PRO A 115 -12.00 0.00 24.58
CA PRO A 115 -12.96 -1.11 24.60
C PRO A 115 -14.10 -0.98 23.59
N LEU A 116 -14.18 0.14 22.83
CA LEU A 116 -15.26 0.39 21.88
C LEU A 116 -15.30 -0.67 20.78
N GLY A 117 -14.14 -0.99 20.18
CA GLY A 117 -14.08 -2.04 19.15
C GLY A 117 -14.58 -3.38 19.67
N ALA A 118 -14.12 -3.81 20.85
CA ALA A 118 -14.59 -5.05 21.48
C ALA A 118 -16.11 -5.03 21.77
N ARG A 119 -16.68 -3.89 22.19
CA ARG A 119 -18.12 -3.73 22.40
C ARG A 119 -18.91 -3.82 21.12
N LEU A 120 -18.45 -3.23 20.02
CA LEU A 120 -19.11 -3.30 18.72
C LEU A 120 -19.01 -4.68 18.09
N LEU A 121 -17.89 -5.39 18.29
CA LEU A 121 -17.70 -6.75 17.78
C LEU A 121 -18.46 -7.80 18.59
N GLY A 122 -18.70 -7.56 19.90
CA GLY A 122 -19.36 -8.49 20.80
C GLY A 122 -20.70 -9.03 20.31
N PRO A 123 -21.66 -8.19 19.94
CA PRO A 123 -22.98 -8.62 19.44
C PRO A 123 -22.92 -9.53 18.21
N VAL A 124 -21.96 -9.32 17.32
CA VAL A 124 -21.80 -10.10 16.09
C VAL A 124 -21.02 -11.39 16.34
N THR A 125 -19.99 -11.35 17.20
CA THR A 125 -19.12 -12.51 17.39
C THR A 125 -19.64 -13.51 18.44
N ARG A 126 -20.35 -13.06 19.49
CA ARG A 126 -20.84 -13.92 20.57
C ARG A 126 -21.82 -14.99 20.13
N PRO A 127 -22.84 -14.74 19.27
CA PRO A 127 -23.82 -15.75 18.88
C PRO A 127 -23.22 -16.79 17.93
N LEU A 128 -22.11 -16.53 17.28
CA LEU A 128 -21.47 -17.43 16.33
C LEU A 128 -20.72 -18.55 17.07
N ARG A 129 -21.04 -19.82 16.79
CA ARG A 129 -20.40 -20.98 17.45
C ARG A 129 -19.00 -21.26 16.92
N PHE A 130 -18.77 -21.06 15.61
CA PHE A 130 -17.51 -21.38 14.95
C PHE A 130 -16.56 -20.19 14.95
N TRP A 131 -15.33 -20.39 15.41
CA TRP A 131 -14.32 -19.33 15.47
C TRP A 131 -14.01 -18.67 14.10
N PRO A 132 -13.99 -19.39 12.94
CA PRO A 132 -13.79 -18.74 11.65
C PRO A 132 -14.88 -17.71 11.32
N LEU A 133 -16.14 -18.05 11.66
CA LEU A 133 -17.26 -17.12 11.44
C LEU A 133 -17.18 -15.90 12.37
N ARG A 134 -16.66 -16.07 13.60
CA ARG A 134 -16.41 -14.94 14.51
C ARG A 134 -15.39 -13.97 13.92
N LEU A 135 -14.32 -14.49 13.31
CA LEU A 135 -13.30 -13.66 12.65
C LEU A 135 -13.84 -12.98 11.40
N ALA A 136 -14.54 -13.74 10.55
CA ALA A 136 -15.17 -13.17 9.36
C ALA A 136 -16.17 -12.06 9.74
N GLY A 137 -17.00 -12.29 10.76
CA GLY A 137 -17.92 -11.28 11.28
C GLY A 137 -17.18 -10.04 11.84
N ALA A 138 -16.08 -10.24 12.56
CA ALA A 138 -15.25 -9.13 13.04
C ALA A 138 -14.62 -8.33 11.88
N ALA A 139 -14.09 -9.03 10.87
CA ALA A 139 -13.55 -8.41 9.66
C ALA A 139 -14.60 -7.56 8.93
N VAL A 140 -15.80 -8.14 8.71
CA VAL A 140 -16.91 -7.42 8.04
C VAL A 140 -17.30 -6.16 8.81
N VAL A 141 -17.51 -6.28 10.12
CA VAL A 141 -17.90 -5.11 10.94
C VAL A 141 -16.83 -4.02 10.89
N LEU A 142 -15.56 -4.37 11.07
CA LEU A 142 -14.49 -3.38 11.04
C LEU A 142 -14.30 -2.78 9.65
N ALA A 143 -14.35 -3.58 8.59
CA ALA A 143 -14.24 -3.08 7.22
C ALA A 143 -15.40 -2.13 6.86
N VAL A 144 -16.63 -2.47 7.24
CA VAL A 144 -17.79 -1.61 7.02
C VAL A 144 -17.68 -0.32 7.84
N LEU A 145 -17.32 -0.39 9.11
CA LEU A 145 -17.18 0.80 9.96
C LEU A 145 -16.10 1.74 9.44
N THR A 146 -14.92 1.22 9.10
CA THR A 146 -13.84 2.04 8.55
C THR A 146 -14.21 2.62 7.18
N ARG A 147 -14.92 1.84 6.36
CA ARG A 147 -15.42 2.31 5.06
C ARG A 147 -16.44 3.43 5.21
N LEU A 148 -17.38 3.31 6.16
CA LEU A 148 -18.38 4.36 6.44
C LEU A 148 -17.73 5.66 6.93
N VAL A 149 -16.63 5.58 7.69
CA VAL A 149 -15.88 6.77 8.09
C VAL A 149 -15.18 7.42 6.91
N GLY A 150 -14.58 6.65 6.00
CA GLY A 150 -13.87 7.16 4.84
C GLY A 150 -14.78 7.68 3.73
N LEU A 151 -15.94 7.05 3.55
CA LEU A 151 -16.84 7.28 2.40
C LEU A 151 -17.21 8.76 2.15
N PRO A 152 -17.53 9.59 3.15
CA PRO A 152 -17.83 11.01 2.91
C PRO A 152 -16.66 11.79 2.30
N PHE A 153 -15.43 11.47 2.71
CA PHE A 153 -14.21 12.10 2.21
C PHE A 153 -13.87 11.63 0.80
N ASP A 154 -14.08 10.34 0.52
CA ASP A 154 -13.91 9.79 -0.82
C ASP A 154 -14.93 10.40 -1.80
N MET A 155 -16.20 10.55 -1.39
CA MET A 155 -17.23 11.24 -2.19
C MET A 155 -16.89 12.71 -2.41
N TRP A 156 -16.31 13.37 -1.41
CA TRP A 156 -15.86 14.77 -1.56
C TRP A 156 -14.70 14.84 -2.56
N SER A 157 -13.70 13.98 -2.44
CA SER A 157 -12.59 13.88 -3.40
C SER A 157 -13.10 13.60 -4.82
N GLU A 158 -14.01 12.63 -4.98
CA GLU A 158 -14.63 12.29 -6.26
C GLU A 158 -15.40 13.50 -6.87
N THR A 159 -16.08 14.29 -6.04
CA THR A 159 -16.75 15.52 -6.49
C THR A 159 -15.73 16.54 -7.04
N VAL A 160 -14.54 16.63 -6.42
CA VAL A 160 -13.45 17.48 -6.90
C VAL A 160 -12.91 16.94 -8.23
N LEU A 161 -12.62 15.65 -8.34
CA LEU A 161 -12.13 15.00 -9.57
C LEU A 161 -13.08 15.26 -10.75
N ARG A 162 -14.40 15.11 -10.54
CA ARG A 162 -15.44 15.41 -11.54
C ARG A 162 -15.46 16.87 -11.95
N ARG A 163 -15.36 17.79 -10.96
CA ARG A 163 -15.34 19.24 -11.23
C ARG A 163 -14.18 19.64 -12.15
N TYR A 164 -13.03 18.98 -12.00
CA TYR A 164 -11.84 19.26 -12.80
C TYR A 164 -11.75 18.41 -14.06
N GLY A 165 -12.68 17.47 -14.29
CA GLY A 165 -12.77 16.63 -15.46
C GLY A 165 -11.83 15.44 -15.47
N LEU A 166 -11.31 15.04 -14.29
CA LEU A 166 -10.44 13.86 -14.15
C LEU A 166 -11.24 12.56 -14.01
N SER A 167 -12.42 12.58 -13.36
CA SER A 167 -13.31 11.41 -13.30
C SER A 167 -14.36 11.47 -14.41
N THR A 168 -14.51 10.39 -15.14
CA THR A 168 -15.51 10.18 -16.20
C THR A 168 -16.65 9.27 -15.76
N GLU A 169 -16.54 8.65 -14.58
CA GLU A 169 -17.56 7.75 -14.06
C GLU A 169 -18.85 8.44 -13.68
N HIS A 170 -19.99 7.77 -13.88
CA HIS A 170 -21.22 8.16 -13.20
C HIS A 170 -21.26 7.57 -11.78
N TRP A 171 -22.03 8.15 -10.86
CA TRP A 171 -22.06 7.73 -9.46
C TRP A 171 -22.39 6.25 -9.25
N GLY A 172 -23.25 5.66 -10.10
CA GLY A 172 -23.58 4.23 -10.01
C GLY A 172 -22.38 3.33 -10.26
N ALA A 173 -21.52 3.62 -11.25
CA ALA A 173 -20.29 2.90 -11.52
C ALA A 173 -19.29 3.09 -10.37
N TRP A 174 -19.12 4.31 -9.90
CA TRP A 174 -18.26 4.63 -8.77
C TRP A 174 -18.63 3.82 -7.51
N PHE A 175 -19.92 3.78 -7.14
CA PHE A 175 -20.35 2.95 -6.00
C PHE A 175 -20.17 1.46 -6.25
N SER A 176 -20.34 0.98 -7.48
CA SER A 176 -20.05 -0.42 -7.84
C SER A 176 -18.57 -0.75 -7.63
N ASP A 177 -17.67 0.15 -8.06
CA ASP A 177 -16.23 -0.03 -7.88
C ASP A 177 -15.83 0.02 -6.39
N GLN A 178 -16.48 0.89 -5.60
CA GLN A 178 -16.30 0.90 -4.14
C GLN A 178 -16.76 -0.42 -3.49
N ALA A 179 -17.87 -0.98 -3.94
CA ALA A 179 -18.36 -2.26 -3.44
C ALA A 179 -17.45 -3.43 -3.84
N THR A 180 -16.95 -3.43 -5.08
CA THR A 180 -15.97 -4.40 -5.58
C THR A 180 -14.68 -4.34 -4.77
N SER A 181 -14.13 -3.14 -4.53
CA SER A 181 -12.93 -2.92 -3.71
C SER A 181 -13.12 -3.41 -2.27
N LEU A 182 -14.28 -3.13 -1.67
CA LEU A 182 -14.62 -3.64 -0.33
C LEU A 182 -14.70 -5.16 -0.32
N GLY A 183 -15.29 -5.77 -1.35
CA GLY A 183 -15.38 -7.22 -1.50
C GLY A 183 -14.01 -7.90 -1.58
N VAL A 184 -13.14 -7.38 -2.45
CA VAL A 184 -11.74 -7.85 -2.58
C VAL A 184 -10.99 -7.69 -1.25
N THR A 185 -11.08 -6.53 -0.61
CA THR A 185 -10.46 -6.26 0.70
C THR A 185 -10.94 -7.26 1.76
N LEU A 186 -12.25 -7.51 1.85
CA LEU A 186 -12.82 -8.46 2.79
C LEU A 186 -12.32 -9.89 2.57
N VAL A 187 -12.26 -10.34 1.32
CA VAL A 187 -11.73 -11.68 1.01
C VAL A 187 -10.29 -11.80 1.49
N ILE A 188 -9.44 -10.83 1.15
CA ILE A 188 -8.04 -10.82 1.57
C ILE A 188 -7.93 -10.79 3.10
N TRP A 189 -8.65 -9.91 3.78
CA TRP A 189 -8.63 -9.79 5.24
C TRP A 189 -9.08 -11.08 5.93
N ILE A 190 -10.17 -11.69 5.47
CA ILE A 190 -10.68 -12.94 6.04
C ILE A 190 -9.64 -14.06 5.89
N VAL A 191 -9.06 -14.24 4.71
CA VAL A 191 -8.03 -15.25 4.46
C VAL A 191 -6.81 -15.03 5.36
N VAL A 192 -6.31 -13.80 5.43
CA VAL A 192 -5.14 -13.43 6.27
C VAL A 192 -5.45 -13.63 7.75
N LEU A 193 -6.61 -13.18 8.23
CA LEU A 193 -7.02 -13.33 9.63
C LEU A 193 -7.22 -14.80 10.00
N LEU A 194 -7.80 -15.61 9.14
CA LEU A 194 -7.95 -17.06 9.39
C LEU A 194 -6.60 -17.74 9.50
N GLY A 195 -5.68 -17.48 8.57
CA GLY A 195 -4.32 -18.01 8.61
C GLY A 195 -3.56 -17.57 9.87
N LEU A 196 -3.61 -16.27 10.20
CA LEU A 196 -2.97 -15.71 11.38
C LEU A 196 -3.54 -16.33 12.66
N HIS A 197 -4.88 -16.42 12.80
CA HIS A 197 -5.52 -17.00 13.97
C HIS A 197 -5.23 -18.50 14.12
N LEU A 198 -5.15 -19.22 13.01
CA LEU A 198 -4.74 -20.63 13.03
C LEU A 198 -3.31 -20.76 13.61
N LEU A 199 -2.39 -19.90 13.19
CA LEU A 199 -1.04 -19.86 13.75
C LEU A 199 -1.03 -19.49 15.24
N VAL A 200 -1.80 -18.45 15.63
CA VAL A 200 -1.92 -18.03 17.03
C VAL A 200 -2.46 -19.16 17.90
N ARG A 201 -3.49 -19.89 17.45
CA ARG A 201 -4.09 -21.01 18.18
C ARG A 201 -3.17 -22.22 18.25
N ARG A 202 -2.49 -22.56 17.15
CA ARG A 202 -1.64 -23.75 17.06
C ARG A 202 -0.27 -23.55 17.71
N PHE A 203 0.29 -22.30 17.68
CA PHE A 203 1.60 -21.97 18.16
C PHE A 203 1.60 -20.67 19.00
N PRO A 204 0.91 -20.64 20.17
CA PRO A 204 0.65 -19.38 20.89
C PRO A 204 1.88 -18.54 21.22
N ARG A 205 3.06 -19.15 21.36
CA ARG A 205 4.31 -18.49 21.70
C ARG A 205 5.20 -18.14 20.51
N ARG A 206 5.04 -18.84 19.37
CA ARG A 206 5.92 -18.75 18.19
C ARG A 206 5.19 -18.39 16.90
N TRP A 207 3.90 -18.04 16.98
CA TRP A 207 3.11 -17.71 15.77
C TRP A 207 3.74 -16.59 14.95
N TRP A 208 4.47 -15.65 15.58
CA TRP A 208 5.15 -14.56 14.90
C TRP A 208 6.13 -15.05 13.81
N ALA A 209 6.85 -16.11 14.05
CA ALA A 209 7.82 -16.65 13.09
C ALA A 209 7.11 -17.22 11.85
N GLY A 210 6.04 -18.03 12.07
CA GLY A 210 5.23 -18.54 10.98
C GLY A 210 4.47 -17.43 10.24
N ALA A 211 3.98 -16.42 10.98
CA ALA A 211 3.30 -15.28 10.39
C ALA A 211 4.27 -14.37 9.58
N ALA A 212 5.51 -14.15 10.08
CA ALA A 212 6.53 -13.38 9.35
C ALA A 212 6.92 -14.08 8.03
N ALA A 213 7.15 -15.40 8.07
CA ALA A 213 7.39 -16.19 6.86
C ALA A 213 6.18 -16.17 5.91
N GLY A 214 4.97 -16.37 6.45
CA GLY A 214 3.73 -16.30 5.67
C GLY A 214 3.46 -14.92 5.08
N GLY A 215 3.74 -13.85 5.83
CA GLY A 215 3.63 -12.47 5.35
C GLY A 215 4.62 -12.17 4.22
N PHE A 216 5.85 -12.65 4.34
CA PHE A 216 6.83 -12.54 3.26
C PHE A 216 6.32 -13.21 1.97
N VAL A 217 5.84 -14.44 2.07
CA VAL A 217 5.28 -15.18 0.92
C VAL A 217 4.01 -14.49 0.38
N LEU A 218 3.17 -13.96 1.26
CA LEU A 218 1.94 -13.26 0.86
C LEU A 218 2.25 -11.99 0.06
N VAL A 219 3.22 -11.19 0.48
CA VAL A 219 3.65 -9.99 -0.27
C VAL A 219 4.17 -10.39 -1.65
N ALA A 220 5.02 -11.41 -1.72
CA ALA A 220 5.50 -11.93 -2.99
C ALA A 220 4.34 -12.41 -3.88
N ALA A 221 3.43 -13.22 -3.34
CA ALA A 221 2.27 -13.72 -4.07
C ALA A 221 1.34 -12.59 -4.54
N ALA A 222 1.12 -11.56 -3.70
CA ALA A 222 0.30 -10.41 -4.06
C ALA A 222 0.93 -9.58 -5.18
N SER A 223 2.25 -9.33 -5.15
CA SER A 223 2.95 -8.57 -6.20
C SER A 223 2.80 -9.19 -7.59
N PHE A 224 2.82 -10.52 -7.68
CA PHE A 224 2.68 -11.22 -8.96
C PHE A 224 1.24 -11.61 -9.28
N GLY A 225 0.40 -11.78 -8.29
CA GLY A 225 -1.00 -12.17 -8.45
C GLY A 225 -1.92 -10.99 -8.77
N TYR A 226 -1.62 -9.78 -8.25
CA TYR A 226 -2.47 -8.60 -8.41
C TYR A 226 -2.81 -8.28 -9.88
N PRO A 227 -1.83 -8.21 -10.81
CA PRO A 227 -2.12 -7.88 -12.20
C PRO A 227 -2.95 -8.95 -12.92
N VAL A 228 -2.97 -10.18 -12.43
CA VAL A 228 -3.66 -11.30 -13.07
C VAL A 228 -5.06 -11.51 -12.49
N VAL A 229 -5.24 -11.26 -11.19
CA VAL A 229 -6.48 -11.60 -10.47
C VAL A 229 -7.31 -10.35 -10.16
N VAL A 230 -6.67 -9.24 -9.76
CA VAL A 230 -7.37 -8.06 -9.26
C VAL A 230 -7.60 -7.02 -10.34
N GLU A 231 -6.60 -6.69 -11.15
CA GLU A 231 -6.75 -5.70 -12.23
C GLU A 231 -7.90 -5.99 -13.19
N PRO A 232 -8.15 -7.25 -13.63
CA PRO A 232 -9.25 -7.57 -14.54
C PRO A 232 -10.65 -7.36 -13.94
N LEU A 233 -10.77 -7.18 -12.61
CA LEU A 233 -12.04 -6.83 -11.99
C LEU A 233 -12.42 -5.36 -12.24
N PHE A 234 -11.45 -4.52 -12.56
CA PHE A 234 -11.63 -3.10 -12.78
C PHE A 234 -11.47 -2.68 -14.23
N ASN A 235 -10.53 -3.24 -14.98
CA ASN A 235 -10.22 -2.85 -16.37
C ASN A 235 -10.36 -4.05 -17.31
N SER A 236 -10.78 -3.77 -18.55
CA SER A 236 -10.69 -4.71 -19.64
C SER A 236 -9.41 -4.45 -20.43
N PHE A 237 -8.76 -5.52 -20.86
CA PHE A 237 -7.51 -5.44 -21.61
C PHE A 237 -7.67 -6.10 -22.97
N HIS A 238 -7.13 -5.47 -23.99
CA HIS A 238 -7.07 -6.06 -25.35
C HIS A 238 -5.72 -5.77 -25.98
N SER A 239 -5.26 -6.65 -26.87
CA SER A 239 -4.01 -6.40 -27.61
C SER A 239 -4.12 -5.12 -28.44
N MET A 240 -3.08 -4.30 -28.42
CA MET A 240 -3.02 -3.12 -29.28
C MET A 240 -3.12 -3.55 -30.75
N PRO A 241 -3.95 -2.93 -31.58
CA PRO A 241 -4.04 -3.23 -33.02
C PRO A 241 -2.66 -3.16 -33.68
N ALA A 242 -2.46 -4.03 -34.68
CA ALA A 242 -1.23 -3.99 -35.47
C ALA A 242 -1.07 -2.63 -36.17
N GLY A 243 0.12 -2.03 -36.01
CA GLY A 243 0.39 -0.70 -36.56
C GLY A 243 1.81 -0.22 -36.23
N PRO A 244 2.20 0.95 -36.74
CA PRO A 244 3.55 1.48 -36.54
C PRO A 244 3.94 1.63 -35.09
N LEU A 245 3.07 2.19 -34.24
CA LEU A 245 3.35 2.41 -32.82
C LEU A 245 3.57 1.08 -32.11
N ARG A 246 2.68 0.08 -32.26
CA ARG A 246 2.88 -1.24 -31.63
C ARG A 246 4.21 -1.88 -32.05
N ALA A 247 4.53 -1.79 -33.35
CA ALA A 247 5.78 -2.34 -33.88
C ALA A 247 7.01 -1.66 -33.27
N GLU A 248 6.97 -0.32 -33.12
CA GLU A 248 8.06 0.45 -32.52
C GLU A 248 8.22 0.17 -31.02
N LEU A 249 7.12 0.09 -30.25
CA LEU A 249 7.18 -0.25 -28.82
C LEU A 249 7.80 -1.64 -28.59
N LEU A 250 7.43 -2.64 -29.40
CA LEU A 250 8.04 -3.97 -29.32
C LEU A 250 9.49 -3.97 -29.78
N ALA A 251 9.83 -3.17 -30.81
CA ALA A 251 11.21 -3.01 -31.27
C ALA A 251 12.08 -2.33 -30.22
N MET A 252 11.56 -1.30 -29.55
CA MET A 252 12.23 -0.61 -28.45
C MET A 252 12.51 -1.55 -27.26
N ALA A 253 11.52 -2.35 -26.85
CA ALA A 253 11.71 -3.36 -25.80
C ALA A 253 12.80 -4.37 -26.16
N ARG A 254 12.84 -4.84 -27.42
CA ARG A 254 13.90 -5.73 -27.93
C ARG A 254 15.28 -5.06 -27.92
N ARG A 255 15.37 -3.79 -28.41
CA ARG A 255 16.65 -3.02 -28.38
C ARG A 255 17.15 -2.83 -26.95
N ASP A 256 16.25 -2.63 -26.02
CA ASP A 256 16.59 -2.49 -24.60
C ASP A 256 16.92 -3.82 -23.90
N GLY A 257 16.68 -4.95 -24.55
CA GLY A 257 16.90 -6.27 -23.98
C GLY A 257 15.85 -6.69 -22.94
N VAL A 258 14.69 -6.04 -22.93
CA VAL A 258 13.56 -6.40 -22.08
C VAL A 258 12.61 -7.31 -22.87
N PRO A 259 12.43 -8.58 -22.48
CA PRO A 259 11.48 -9.47 -23.13
C PRO A 259 10.06 -8.99 -22.81
N VAL A 260 9.30 -8.68 -23.88
CA VAL A 260 7.89 -8.27 -23.82
C VAL A 260 7.11 -9.14 -24.81
N ASP A 261 6.05 -9.76 -24.32
CA ASP A 261 5.19 -10.66 -25.10
C ASP A 261 4.19 -9.88 -25.95
N ASP A 262 3.52 -8.88 -25.36
CA ASP A 262 2.51 -8.09 -26.04
C ASP A 262 2.42 -6.64 -25.51
N VAL A 263 1.75 -5.79 -26.29
CA VAL A 263 1.32 -4.45 -25.87
C VAL A 263 -0.20 -4.49 -25.74
N LEU A 264 -0.69 -4.26 -24.53
CA LEU A 264 -2.11 -4.22 -24.21
C LEU A 264 -2.61 -2.79 -24.09
N VAL A 265 -3.87 -2.59 -24.40
CA VAL A 265 -4.61 -1.36 -24.15
C VAL A 265 -5.62 -1.62 -23.03
N ALA A 266 -5.58 -0.78 -22.01
CA ALA A 266 -6.56 -0.77 -20.93
C ALA A 266 -7.63 0.27 -21.18
N ASP A 267 -8.91 -0.05 -20.96
CA ASP A 267 -10.07 0.83 -21.13
C ASP A 267 -10.24 1.84 -19.98
N ALA A 268 -9.18 2.58 -19.66
CA ALA A 268 -9.13 3.52 -18.53
C ALA A 268 -10.10 4.70 -18.69
N SER A 269 -10.40 5.09 -19.93
CA SER A 269 -11.29 6.22 -20.25
C SER A 269 -12.70 6.09 -19.68
N LYS A 270 -13.13 4.88 -19.33
CA LYS A 270 -14.41 4.66 -18.63
C LYS A 270 -14.44 5.20 -17.20
N ARG A 271 -13.26 5.47 -16.58
CA ARG A 271 -13.11 5.94 -15.20
C ARG A 271 -12.42 7.29 -15.09
N THR A 272 -11.42 7.51 -15.92
CA THR A 272 -10.54 8.66 -15.77
C THR A 272 -10.09 9.22 -17.10
N THR A 273 -9.66 10.48 -17.09
CA THR A 273 -8.94 11.10 -18.22
C THR A 273 -7.43 11.10 -17.98
N GLU A 274 -6.95 10.54 -16.88
CA GLU A 274 -5.53 10.48 -16.57
C GLU A 274 -4.76 9.64 -17.57
N LEU A 275 -3.53 10.08 -17.85
CA LEU A 275 -2.62 9.42 -18.77
C LEU A 275 -1.70 8.50 -17.98
N ASN A 276 -1.62 7.23 -18.36
CA ASN A 276 -0.73 6.27 -17.72
C ASN A 276 -0.35 5.12 -18.67
N ALA A 277 0.78 4.47 -18.36
CA ALA A 277 1.19 3.18 -18.88
C ALA A 277 1.99 2.44 -17.79
N TYR A 278 2.19 1.14 -17.94
CA TYR A 278 3.03 0.35 -17.04
C TYR A 278 3.46 -0.97 -17.69
N VAL A 279 4.51 -1.59 -17.15
CA VAL A 279 4.90 -2.95 -17.53
C VAL A 279 4.40 -3.93 -16.48
N SER A 280 3.55 -4.87 -16.90
CA SER A 280 2.98 -5.93 -16.07
C SER A 280 3.60 -7.28 -16.41
N GLY A 281 3.55 -8.23 -15.46
CA GLY A 281 4.07 -9.58 -15.65
C GLY A 281 5.55 -9.73 -15.28
N PHE A 282 6.08 -10.95 -15.45
CA PHE A 282 7.45 -11.30 -15.06
C PHE A 282 8.16 -12.15 -16.12
N GLY A 283 9.46 -11.93 -16.33
CA GLY A 283 10.23 -12.70 -17.30
C GLY A 283 9.67 -12.59 -18.71
N SER A 284 9.40 -13.73 -19.35
CA SER A 284 8.85 -13.80 -20.71
C SER A 284 7.35 -13.49 -20.80
N THR A 285 6.64 -13.39 -19.67
CA THR A 285 5.20 -13.04 -19.66
C THR A 285 4.95 -11.55 -19.49
N ARG A 286 5.99 -10.71 -19.58
CA ARG A 286 5.86 -9.25 -19.48
C ARG A 286 5.03 -8.70 -20.61
N ARG A 287 4.14 -7.75 -20.29
CA ARG A 287 3.31 -7.01 -21.21
C ARG A 287 3.42 -5.53 -20.91
N ILE A 288 3.53 -4.72 -21.94
CA ILE A 288 3.35 -3.27 -21.85
C ILE A 288 1.86 -3.02 -21.82
N VAL A 289 1.35 -2.31 -20.83
CA VAL A 289 -0.04 -1.87 -20.73
C VAL A 289 -0.08 -0.36 -20.92
N VAL A 290 -0.86 0.10 -21.87
CA VAL A 290 -1.03 1.53 -22.18
C VAL A 290 -2.50 1.88 -22.01
N TYR A 291 -2.78 2.99 -21.33
CA TYR A 291 -4.16 3.48 -21.22
C TYR A 291 -4.65 4.02 -22.56
N ASP A 292 -5.91 3.75 -22.91
CA ASP A 292 -6.56 4.30 -24.10
C ASP A 292 -6.58 5.84 -24.08
N THR A 293 -6.62 6.46 -22.93
CA THR A 293 -6.48 7.91 -22.73
C THR A 293 -5.12 8.43 -23.19
N LEU A 294 -4.02 7.70 -22.93
CA LEU A 294 -2.68 8.09 -23.38
C LEU A 294 -2.57 8.01 -24.91
N LEU A 295 -3.11 6.93 -25.51
CA LEU A 295 -3.08 6.74 -26.97
C LEU A 295 -3.89 7.77 -27.74
N THR A 296 -4.98 8.24 -27.16
CA THR A 296 -5.88 9.22 -27.82
C THR A 296 -5.44 10.66 -27.62
N SER A 297 -4.64 10.92 -26.59
CA SER A 297 -4.29 12.29 -26.17
C SER A 297 -2.88 12.71 -26.57
N GLU A 298 -1.95 11.76 -26.72
CA GLU A 298 -0.53 12.08 -26.90
C GLU A 298 0.01 11.60 -28.26
N PRO A 299 0.95 12.35 -28.85
CA PRO A 299 1.64 11.93 -30.06
C PRO A 299 2.42 10.62 -29.83
N PRO A 300 2.58 9.76 -30.86
CA PRO A 300 3.28 8.48 -30.74
C PRO A 300 4.67 8.58 -30.06
N ARG A 301 5.42 9.63 -30.35
CA ARG A 301 6.75 9.86 -29.75
C ARG A 301 6.71 10.07 -28.24
N GLN A 302 5.67 10.71 -27.71
CA GLN A 302 5.50 10.87 -26.26
C GLN A 302 5.07 9.55 -25.62
N VAL A 303 4.22 8.76 -26.29
CA VAL A 303 3.87 7.40 -25.85
C VAL A 303 5.12 6.51 -25.78
N GLU A 304 6.01 6.59 -26.78
CA GLU A 304 7.29 5.86 -26.78
C GLU A 304 8.16 6.22 -25.56
N LEU A 305 8.22 7.50 -25.17
CA LEU A 305 8.98 7.95 -24.01
C LEU A 305 8.40 7.47 -22.68
N VAL A 306 7.07 7.46 -22.54
CA VAL A 306 6.42 6.85 -21.38
C VAL A 306 6.77 5.36 -21.30
N VAL A 307 6.66 4.64 -22.41
CA VAL A 307 7.01 3.22 -22.43
C VAL A 307 8.52 2.99 -22.20
N ALA A 308 9.40 3.87 -22.69
CA ALA A 308 10.84 3.80 -22.41
C ALA A 308 11.15 3.93 -20.92
N HIS A 309 10.41 4.78 -20.20
CA HIS A 309 10.47 4.89 -18.75
C HIS A 309 10.06 3.57 -18.08
N GLU A 310 8.95 2.99 -18.49
CA GLU A 310 8.45 1.70 -17.98
C GLU A 310 9.42 0.54 -18.24
N LEU A 311 10.06 0.53 -19.41
CA LEU A 311 11.11 -0.43 -19.72
C LEU A 311 12.31 -0.28 -18.78
N GLY A 312 12.60 0.93 -18.29
CA GLY A 312 13.61 1.20 -17.27
C GLY A 312 13.34 0.44 -15.97
N HIS A 313 12.10 0.48 -15.47
CA HIS A 313 11.67 -0.31 -14.31
C HIS A 313 11.80 -1.83 -14.56
N ALA A 314 11.32 -2.28 -15.69
CA ALA A 314 11.37 -3.70 -16.06
C ALA A 314 12.80 -4.23 -16.19
N LYS A 315 13.71 -3.45 -16.79
CA LYS A 315 15.13 -3.79 -16.97
C LYS A 315 15.87 -3.87 -15.65
N ARG A 316 15.57 -2.98 -14.72
CA ARG A 316 16.20 -2.95 -13.39
C ARG A 316 15.57 -3.91 -12.40
N GLY A 317 14.44 -4.53 -12.76
CA GLY A 317 13.73 -5.48 -11.90
C GLY A 317 13.13 -4.80 -10.67
N ASP A 318 12.65 -3.55 -10.83
CA ASP A 318 12.15 -2.73 -9.73
C ASP A 318 10.96 -3.38 -9.01
N VAL A 319 10.10 -4.10 -9.75
CA VAL A 319 9.00 -4.88 -9.15
C VAL A 319 9.54 -5.94 -8.18
N LEU A 320 10.55 -6.71 -8.60
CA LEU A 320 11.14 -7.73 -7.73
C LEU A 320 11.84 -7.10 -6.52
N HIS A 321 12.59 -6.01 -6.75
CA HIS A 321 13.26 -5.27 -5.69
C HIS A 321 12.25 -4.72 -4.66
N GLY A 322 11.22 -4.01 -5.12
CA GLY A 322 10.15 -3.48 -4.27
C GLY A 322 9.41 -4.58 -3.50
N THR A 323 9.14 -5.74 -4.18
CA THR A 323 8.54 -6.91 -3.55
C THR A 323 9.41 -7.45 -2.40
N LEU A 324 10.71 -7.59 -2.60
CA LEU A 324 11.62 -8.09 -1.57
C LEU A 324 11.76 -7.13 -0.39
N VAL A 325 11.87 -5.82 -0.67
CA VAL A 325 11.89 -4.76 0.36
C VAL A 325 10.58 -4.75 1.15
N GLY A 326 9.44 -4.78 0.46
CA GLY A 326 8.12 -4.84 1.09
C GLY A 326 7.90 -6.11 1.91
N ALA A 327 8.33 -7.28 1.41
CA ALA A 327 8.25 -8.55 2.12
C ALA A 327 9.12 -8.58 3.38
N LEU A 328 10.33 -8.01 3.32
CA LEU A 328 11.22 -7.85 4.46
C LEU A 328 10.61 -6.89 5.50
N GLY A 329 10.05 -5.77 5.04
CA GLY A 329 9.32 -4.81 5.88
C GLY A 329 8.10 -5.44 6.55
N ALA A 330 7.32 -6.23 5.83
CA ALA A 330 6.18 -6.98 6.37
C ALA A 330 6.62 -7.98 7.45
N ALA A 331 7.70 -8.73 7.22
CA ALA A 331 8.23 -9.67 8.21
C ALA A 331 8.69 -8.95 9.50
N ALA A 332 9.39 -7.81 9.37
CA ALA A 332 9.77 -6.97 10.50
C ALA A 332 8.54 -6.42 11.23
N GLY A 333 7.57 -5.89 10.50
CA GLY A 333 6.31 -5.37 11.03
C GLY A 333 5.52 -6.42 11.80
N ILE A 334 5.46 -7.67 11.30
CA ILE A 334 4.79 -8.78 11.99
C ILE A 334 5.46 -9.12 13.33
N CYS A 335 6.79 -9.01 13.43
CA CYS A 335 7.47 -9.15 14.71
C CYS A 335 7.05 -8.04 15.71
N VAL A 336 6.90 -6.80 15.24
CA VAL A 336 6.38 -5.69 16.05
C VAL A 336 4.91 -5.92 16.43
N LEU A 337 4.09 -6.39 15.50
CA LEU A 337 2.69 -6.76 15.78
C LEU A 337 2.59 -7.84 16.85
N TYR A 338 3.46 -8.84 16.83
CA TYR A 338 3.53 -9.84 17.90
C TYR A 338 3.81 -9.21 19.26
N LEU A 339 4.74 -8.26 19.35
CA LEU A 339 5.06 -7.56 20.60
C LEU A 339 3.86 -6.77 21.12
N ALA A 340 3.12 -6.11 20.25
CA ALA A 340 1.88 -5.41 20.58
C ALA A 340 0.78 -6.38 21.04
N MET A 341 0.49 -7.43 20.24
CA MET A 341 -0.55 -8.41 20.51
C MET A 341 -0.23 -9.34 21.68
N SER A 342 1.02 -9.41 22.14
CA SER A 342 1.43 -10.12 23.35
C SER A 342 1.53 -9.22 24.60
N SER A 343 1.11 -7.93 24.49
CA SER A 343 1.10 -6.98 25.60
C SER A 343 -0.20 -7.06 26.39
N PRO A 344 -0.19 -7.51 27.67
CA PRO A 344 -1.41 -7.57 28.46
C PRO A 344 -2.06 -6.20 28.67
N ARG A 345 -1.24 -5.12 28.65
CA ARG A 345 -1.74 -3.74 28.79
C ARG A 345 -2.56 -3.33 27.58
N LEU A 346 -2.06 -3.58 26.36
CA LEU A 346 -2.76 -3.23 25.12
C LEU A 346 -4.01 -4.07 24.94
N LEU A 347 -3.95 -5.38 25.19
CA LEU A 347 -5.10 -6.26 25.10
C LEU A 347 -6.23 -5.84 26.05
N ARG A 348 -5.91 -5.59 27.34
CA ARG A 348 -6.90 -5.07 28.30
C ARG A 348 -7.50 -3.75 27.88
N ARG A 349 -6.67 -2.83 27.37
CA ARG A 349 -7.13 -1.53 26.86
C ARG A 349 -8.08 -1.67 25.69
N ALA A 350 -7.82 -2.62 24.80
CA ALA A 350 -8.68 -2.97 23.64
C ALA A 350 -9.92 -3.79 24.05
N GLY A 351 -10.07 -4.20 25.30
CA GLY A 351 -11.18 -5.06 25.74
C GLY A 351 -11.10 -6.50 25.25
N ALA A 352 -9.88 -6.98 24.89
CA ALA A 352 -9.61 -8.34 24.46
C ALA A 352 -8.87 -9.14 25.53
N GLU A 353 -9.14 -10.44 25.64
CA GLU A 353 -8.52 -11.32 26.62
C GLU A 353 -7.15 -11.85 26.17
N SER A 354 -7.01 -12.08 24.87
CA SER A 354 -5.79 -12.63 24.27
C SER A 354 -5.69 -12.27 22.78
N ALA A 355 -4.55 -12.53 22.16
CA ALA A 355 -4.39 -12.43 20.72
C ALA A 355 -5.29 -13.40 19.92
N ALA A 356 -5.75 -14.48 20.55
CA ALA A 356 -6.69 -15.44 19.94
C ALA A 356 -8.15 -15.02 20.09
N ASP A 357 -8.45 -13.96 20.82
CA ASP A 357 -9.79 -13.41 20.95
C ASP A 357 -10.19 -12.67 19.68
N PRO A 358 -11.32 -12.99 19.03
CA PRO A 358 -11.77 -12.24 17.84
C PRO A 358 -11.92 -10.73 18.07
N ARG A 359 -12.14 -10.28 19.32
CA ARG A 359 -12.20 -8.85 19.67
C ARG A 359 -10.86 -8.15 19.52
N SER A 360 -9.73 -8.90 19.54
CA SER A 360 -8.39 -8.35 19.33
C SER A 360 -8.13 -7.90 17.88
N VAL A 361 -8.99 -8.26 16.92
CA VAL A 361 -8.85 -7.86 15.52
C VAL A 361 -8.86 -6.33 15.36
N ALA A 362 -9.61 -5.60 16.19
CA ALA A 362 -9.59 -4.14 16.19
C ALA A 362 -8.21 -3.57 16.60
N LEU A 363 -7.55 -4.15 17.61
CA LEU A 363 -6.19 -3.79 18.01
C LEU A 363 -5.18 -4.13 16.91
N LEU A 364 -5.33 -5.30 16.29
CA LEU A 364 -4.49 -5.70 15.17
C LEU A 364 -4.60 -4.70 14.01
N LEU A 365 -5.82 -4.31 13.63
CA LEU A 365 -6.07 -3.31 12.60
C LEU A 365 -5.39 -1.98 12.94
N ALA A 366 -5.53 -1.48 14.18
CA ALA A 366 -4.89 -0.24 14.62
C ALA A 366 -3.37 -0.31 14.53
N ALA A 367 -2.78 -1.42 14.98
CA ALA A 367 -1.34 -1.60 14.95
C ALA A 367 -0.79 -1.70 13.51
N VAL A 368 -1.48 -2.42 12.61
CA VAL A 368 -1.14 -2.49 11.19
C VAL A 368 -1.24 -1.11 10.54
N THR A 369 -2.33 -0.37 10.77
CA THR A 369 -2.52 0.98 10.22
C THR A 369 -1.39 1.91 10.64
N VAL A 370 -1.01 1.92 11.92
CA VAL A 370 0.11 2.75 12.41
C VAL A 370 1.43 2.38 11.71
N LEU A 371 1.72 1.08 11.55
CA LEU A 371 2.94 0.64 10.86
C LEU A 371 2.96 1.09 9.40
N LEU A 372 1.84 0.99 8.69
CA LEU A 372 1.74 1.44 7.29
C LEU A 372 1.87 2.96 7.17
N GLN A 373 1.31 3.73 8.09
CA GLN A 373 1.46 5.20 8.10
C GLN A 373 2.90 5.65 8.35
N VAL A 374 3.69 4.86 9.07
CA VAL A 374 5.12 5.13 9.26
C VAL A 374 5.94 4.68 8.05
N ALA A 375 5.55 3.59 7.39
CA ALA A 375 6.27 3.07 6.23
C ALA A 375 6.08 3.92 4.96
N GLY A 376 4.86 4.45 4.72
CA GLY A 376 4.52 5.19 3.51
C GLY A 376 5.45 6.34 3.15
N PRO A 377 5.79 7.28 4.07
CA PRO A 377 6.75 8.35 3.79
C PRO A 377 8.14 7.86 3.36
N VAL A 378 8.62 6.76 3.94
CA VAL A 378 9.90 6.16 3.55
C VAL A 378 9.81 5.56 2.15
N GLU A 379 8.72 4.86 1.86
CA GLU A 379 8.42 4.30 0.54
C GLU A 379 8.39 5.40 -0.53
N ASN A 380 7.70 6.52 -0.27
CA ASN A 380 7.63 7.64 -1.20
C ASN A 380 9.02 8.27 -1.48
N ILE A 381 9.89 8.36 -0.47
CA ILE A 381 11.28 8.85 -0.67
C ILE A 381 12.06 7.91 -1.59
N VAL A 382 11.99 6.61 -1.35
CA VAL A 382 12.69 5.58 -2.15
C VAL A 382 12.14 5.55 -3.56
N SER A 383 10.81 5.55 -3.71
CA SER A 383 10.12 5.53 -5.00
C SER A 383 10.56 6.68 -5.89
N ARG A 384 10.57 7.93 -5.40
CA ARG A 384 11.04 9.09 -6.20
C ARG A 384 12.46 8.92 -6.74
N ARG A 385 13.34 8.21 -6.05
CA ARG A 385 14.71 7.96 -6.53
C ARG A 385 14.73 6.88 -7.62
N ILE A 386 13.89 5.88 -7.49
CA ILE A 386 13.70 4.84 -8.52
C ILE A 386 13.09 5.46 -9.77
N GLU A 387 12.06 6.28 -9.63
CA GLU A 387 11.40 7.02 -10.72
C GLU A 387 12.39 7.91 -11.48
N ALA A 388 13.18 8.70 -10.76
CA ALA A 388 14.20 9.53 -11.38
C ALA A 388 15.24 8.70 -12.16
N ARG A 389 15.57 7.48 -11.72
CA ARG A 389 16.44 6.56 -12.47
C ARG A 389 15.74 6.03 -13.73
N ALA A 390 14.45 5.72 -13.67
CA ALA A 390 13.68 5.30 -14.83
C ALA A 390 13.58 6.43 -15.87
N ASP A 391 13.46 7.68 -15.44
CA ASP A 391 13.55 8.84 -16.31
C ASP A 391 14.88 8.94 -17.05
N MET A 392 15.99 8.73 -16.32
CA MET A 392 17.32 8.72 -16.96
C MET A 392 17.46 7.58 -17.96
N HIS A 393 16.88 6.42 -17.64
CA HIS A 393 16.85 5.29 -18.57
C HIS A 393 16.07 5.63 -19.85
N ALA A 394 14.91 6.28 -19.74
CA ALA A 394 14.13 6.72 -20.89
C ALA A 394 14.94 7.67 -21.78
N LEU A 395 15.64 8.62 -21.20
CA LEU A 395 16.53 9.55 -21.91
C LEU A 395 17.73 8.84 -22.55
N ASP A 396 18.34 7.87 -21.88
CA ASP A 396 19.45 7.08 -22.42
C ASP A 396 19.02 6.23 -23.62
N LEU A 397 17.81 5.67 -23.56
CA LEU A 397 17.27 4.80 -24.60
C LEU A 397 16.80 5.57 -25.84
N THR A 398 16.19 6.74 -25.63
CA THR A 398 15.56 7.52 -26.72
C THR A 398 16.43 8.62 -27.26
N ARG A 399 17.35 9.16 -26.48
CA ARG A 399 18.22 10.31 -26.80
C ARG A 399 17.44 11.56 -27.20
N ASP A 400 16.21 11.71 -26.73
CA ASP A 400 15.31 12.82 -27.09
C ASP A 400 14.84 13.61 -25.87
N PRO A 401 15.70 14.49 -25.31
CA PRO A 401 15.34 15.27 -24.14
C PRO A 401 14.26 16.33 -24.40
N VAL A 402 14.08 16.74 -25.67
CA VAL A 402 13.08 17.75 -26.03
C VAL A 402 11.68 17.15 -25.92
N THR A 403 11.42 16.05 -26.62
CA THR A 403 10.12 15.34 -26.53
C THR A 403 9.88 14.82 -25.11
N TYR A 404 10.95 14.43 -24.38
CA TYR A 404 10.83 14.05 -22.97
C TYR A 404 10.28 15.20 -22.11
N ALA A 405 10.79 16.41 -22.25
CA ALA A 405 10.29 17.57 -21.51
C ALA A 405 8.85 17.93 -21.89
N GLU A 406 8.50 17.86 -23.17
CA GLU A 406 7.13 18.05 -23.66
C GLU A 406 6.17 17.00 -23.09
N MET A 407 6.56 15.73 -23.08
CA MET A 407 5.81 14.63 -22.50
C MET A 407 5.57 14.84 -21.00
N GLN A 408 6.61 15.17 -20.23
CA GLN A 408 6.48 15.44 -18.80
C GLN A 408 5.55 16.61 -18.51
N ARG A 409 5.63 17.66 -19.32
CA ARG A 409 4.70 18.80 -19.24
C ARG A 409 3.26 18.37 -19.55
N SER A 410 3.07 17.58 -20.62
CA SER A 410 1.74 17.13 -21.02
C SER A 410 1.09 16.26 -19.95
N LEU A 411 1.82 15.28 -19.41
CA LEU A 411 1.36 14.44 -18.29
C LEU A 411 0.93 15.30 -17.11
N SER A 412 1.80 16.23 -16.67
CA SER A 412 1.51 17.08 -15.50
C SER A 412 0.31 18.00 -15.71
N VAL A 413 0.10 18.51 -16.92
CA VAL A 413 -1.05 19.37 -17.24
C VAL A 413 -2.35 18.59 -17.30
N ARG A 414 -2.35 17.41 -17.90
CA ARG A 414 -3.54 16.59 -18.09
C ARG A 414 -3.98 15.90 -16.79
N ASN A 415 -3.02 15.38 -16.04
CA ASN A 415 -3.29 14.77 -14.74
C ASN A 415 -3.47 15.83 -13.62
N ILE A 416 -3.26 17.11 -13.93
CA ILE A 416 -3.33 18.27 -13.01
C ILE A 416 -2.43 18.04 -11.77
N ASP A 417 -1.20 17.54 -12.02
CA ASP A 417 -0.25 17.23 -10.95
C ASP A 417 0.10 18.47 -10.12
N GLU A 418 0.48 18.27 -8.86
CA GLU A 418 1.04 19.35 -8.03
C GLU A 418 2.43 19.71 -8.54
N LEU A 419 2.56 20.94 -9.06
CA LEU A 419 3.81 21.42 -9.67
C LEU A 419 4.85 21.91 -8.66
N SER A 420 4.43 22.15 -7.42
CA SER A 420 5.30 22.62 -6.34
C SER A 420 4.86 22.01 -5.00
N PRO A 421 4.96 20.68 -4.83
CA PRO A 421 4.47 19.98 -3.65
C PRO A 421 5.14 20.49 -2.38
N SER A 422 4.38 20.62 -1.29
CA SER A 422 4.96 20.85 0.02
C SER A 422 5.75 19.64 0.50
N ALA A 423 6.62 19.83 1.50
CA ALA A 423 7.35 18.70 2.10
C ALA A 423 6.41 17.63 2.69
N LEU A 424 5.22 18.06 3.17
CA LEU A 424 4.22 17.15 3.70
C LEU A 424 3.52 16.36 2.58
N ASP A 425 3.17 17.01 1.48
CA ASP A 425 2.59 16.34 0.30
C ASP A 425 3.58 15.32 -0.27
N TYR A 426 4.87 15.68 -0.38
CA TYR A 426 5.91 14.75 -0.77
C TYR A 426 6.05 13.55 0.17
N ALA A 427 5.93 13.78 1.47
CA ALA A 427 6.04 12.69 2.44
C ALA A 427 4.85 11.73 2.36
N LEU A 428 3.62 12.26 2.24
CA LEU A 428 2.41 11.46 2.38
C LEU A 428 1.87 10.90 1.07
N TRP A 429 2.01 11.64 -0.06
CA TRP A 429 1.24 11.34 -1.27
C TRP A 429 2.09 11.12 -2.52
N ASN A 430 3.26 11.77 -2.63
CA ASN A 430 3.97 11.82 -3.89
C ASN A 430 5.08 10.76 -3.99
N SER A 431 4.78 9.68 -4.70
CA SER A 431 5.76 8.64 -5.05
C SER A 431 6.66 9.01 -6.22
N HIS A 432 6.31 10.03 -7.02
CA HIS A 432 7.05 10.52 -8.18
C HIS A 432 7.65 11.92 -7.92
N PRO A 433 8.78 12.28 -8.56
CA PRO A 433 9.21 13.67 -8.61
C PRO A 433 8.18 14.51 -9.36
N SER A 434 8.07 15.81 -9.01
CA SER A 434 7.16 16.72 -9.73
C SER A 434 7.56 16.92 -11.18
N GLY A 435 6.60 17.29 -12.04
CA GLY A 435 6.86 17.55 -13.46
C GLY A 435 8.01 18.55 -13.68
N PRO A 436 8.06 19.70 -12.96
CA PRO A 436 9.21 20.63 -13.06
C PRO A 436 10.55 19.99 -12.69
N GLU A 437 10.60 19.11 -11.67
CA GLU A 437 11.84 18.38 -11.31
C GLU A 437 12.27 17.44 -12.43
N ARG A 438 11.33 16.68 -13.00
CA ARG A 438 11.61 15.75 -14.11
C ARG A 438 12.10 16.50 -15.35
N ILE A 439 11.48 17.64 -15.72
CA ILE A 439 11.93 18.49 -16.84
C ILE A 439 13.33 19.08 -16.57
N ALA A 440 13.60 19.53 -15.35
CA ALA A 440 14.92 20.02 -14.97
C ALA A 440 16.00 18.93 -15.08
N MET A 441 15.70 17.70 -14.67
CA MET A 441 16.58 16.54 -14.87
C MET A 441 16.82 16.26 -16.35
N GLY A 442 15.82 16.38 -17.21
CA GLY A 442 15.96 16.25 -18.67
C GLY A 442 16.95 17.28 -19.26
N ARG A 443 16.92 18.54 -18.79
CA ARG A 443 17.88 19.58 -19.16
C ARG A 443 19.30 19.24 -18.70
N ASP A 444 19.44 18.76 -17.48
CA ASP A 444 20.74 18.35 -16.95
C ASP A 444 21.31 17.13 -17.68
N TRP A 445 20.46 16.16 -17.99
CA TRP A 445 20.86 15.02 -18.82
C TRP A 445 21.40 15.49 -20.18
N ALA A 446 20.66 16.39 -20.86
CA ALA A 446 21.08 16.94 -22.16
C ALA A 446 22.44 17.66 -22.08
N ARG A 447 22.63 18.51 -21.04
CA ARG A 447 23.90 19.19 -20.78
C ARG A 447 25.06 18.22 -20.55
N LEU A 448 24.83 17.17 -19.75
CA LEU A 448 25.87 16.19 -19.42
C LEU A 448 26.23 15.29 -20.60
N HIS A 449 25.30 15.08 -21.54
CA HIS A 449 25.54 14.29 -22.75
C HIS A 449 25.86 15.16 -24.00
N HIS A 450 26.10 16.47 -23.80
CA HIS A 450 26.41 17.40 -24.89
C HIS A 450 25.36 17.44 -26.02
N VAL A 451 24.08 17.25 -25.65
CA VAL A 451 22.92 17.39 -26.54
C VAL A 451 22.23 18.72 -26.27
N ALA A 452 21.57 19.28 -27.27
CA ALA A 452 20.82 20.53 -27.10
C ALA A 452 19.74 20.38 -26.00
N PRO A 453 19.76 21.24 -24.95
CA PRO A 453 18.78 21.13 -23.89
C PRO A 453 17.39 21.60 -24.33
N PRO A 454 16.32 21.08 -23.73
CA PRO A 454 14.96 21.56 -23.93
C PRO A 454 14.86 23.07 -23.62
N ARG A 455 14.21 23.79 -24.53
CA ARG A 455 13.89 25.22 -24.30
C ARG A 455 12.80 25.35 -23.22
N PRO A 456 12.65 26.53 -22.59
CA PRO A 456 11.51 26.81 -21.74
C PRO A 456 10.19 26.62 -22.49
N LEU A 457 9.29 25.80 -21.96
CA LEU A 457 8.04 25.37 -22.61
C LEU A 457 6.86 26.32 -22.35
N ALA A 458 6.95 27.21 -21.35
CA ALA A 458 5.90 28.18 -21.01
C ALA A 458 5.71 29.25 -22.12
N LYS A 459 6.75 29.51 -22.90
CA LYS A 459 6.66 30.39 -24.06
C LYS A 459 6.28 29.53 -25.25
N GLU A 460 4.99 29.51 -25.60
CA GLU A 460 4.56 28.98 -26.89
C GLU A 460 5.34 29.72 -28.01
N PRO A 461 5.89 28.97 -28.98
CA PRO A 461 6.38 29.63 -30.18
C PRO A 461 5.18 30.40 -30.76
N ARG A 462 5.35 31.71 -31.03
CA ARG A 462 4.40 32.44 -31.86
C ARG A 462 4.19 31.59 -33.12
N ARG A 463 3.02 31.06 -33.32
CA ARG A 463 2.63 30.56 -34.66
C ARG A 463 2.61 31.79 -35.53
N ASP A 464 3.68 31.98 -36.27
CA ASP A 464 3.71 32.92 -37.37
C ASP A 464 2.68 32.38 -38.38
N HIS A 465 1.48 32.95 -38.31
CA HIS A 465 0.49 32.81 -39.33
C HIS A 465 0.98 33.63 -40.52
N GLY A 466 1.78 32.99 -41.41
CA GLY A 466 2.05 33.48 -42.74
C GLY A 466 1.02 32.95 -43.71
#